data_8d3e04170d0aacf23f9f8c8f82b460e0
#
_entry.id   8d3e04170d0aacf23f9f8c8f82b460e0
#
_cell.length_a   1.000
_cell.length_b   1.000
_cell.length_c   1.000
_cell.angle_alpha   90.00
_cell.angle_beta   90.00
_cell.angle_gamma   90.00
#
_symmetry.space_group_name_H-M   'P 1'
#
loop_
_entity.id
_entity.type
_entity.pdbx_description
1 polymer ?
#
loop_
_entity_poly.entity_id
_entity_poly.type
_entity_poly.pdbx_seq_one_letter_code
_entity_poly.pdbx_strand_id
1 'polypeptide(L)'
;MTRRRLIDGALTAFERKGYASTTIDDIVAEANASRATFYLHFKSKAEVMLVVTETLGRRWRELYVELTSGGRLSRAQLHAWLDGMVQNYETNRASLDAMDQAAAIEPEVAAVRLASIRETIAVMADSIRRWYGDDEDDARIRAALLLAQMDRFLQLWIVRGLPFERERAVAMLADQWLSVLAPRGRSRLRTS
;
A
#
# COMPACT_ATOMS: atom_id res chain seq x y z
N MET A 1 19.91 -16.94 -0.62
CA MET A 1 20.54 -15.88 -1.44
C MET A 1 19.94 -15.77 -2.85
N THR A 2 19.83 -16.83 -3.60
CA THR A 2 19.40 -16.82 -5.03
C THR A 2 17.98 -16.32 -5.25
N ARG A 3 17.00 -16.76 -4.42
CA ARG A 3 15.58 -16.33 -4.56
C ARG A 3 15.42 -14.83 -4.42
N ARG A 4 16.13 -14.18 -3.48
CA ARG A 4 16.11 -12.73 -3.32
C ARG A 4 16.69 -12.02 -4.54
N ARG A 5 17.83 -12.49 -5.07
CA ARG A 5 18.43 -11.93 -6.29
C ARG A 5 17.47 -11.98 -7.50
N LEU A 6 16.69 -13.05 -7.62
CA LEU A 6 15.67 -13.15 -8.67
C LEU A 6 14.53 -12.14 -8.47
N ILE A 7 14.10 -11.89 -7.23
CA ILE A 7 13.10 -10.85 -6.93
C ILE A 7 13.67 -9.47 -7.26
N ASP A 8 14.88 -9.16 -6.79
CA ASP A 8 15.54 -7.87 -7.04
C ASP A 8 15.74 -7.64 -8.55
N GLY A 9 16.21 -8.65 -9.29
CA GLY A 9 16.35 -8.60 -10.75
C GLY A 9 15.01 -8.44 -11.47
N ALA A 10 13.94 -9.08 -10.98
CA ALA A 10 12.60 -8.89 -11.53
C ALA A 10 12.11 -7.46 -11.35
N LEU A 11 12.29 -6.87 -10.16
CA LEU A 11 11.91 -5.48 -9.89
C LEU A 11 12.69 -4.50 -10.79
N THR A 12 13.99 -4.71 -10.99
CA THR A 12 14.81 -3.92 -11.92
C THR A 12 14.30 -4.04 -13.36
N ALA A 13 13.96 -5.26 -13.80
CA ALA A 13 13.43 -5.47 -15.14
C ALA A 13 12.04 -4.83 -15.31
N PHE A 14 11.17 -4.92 -14.30
CA PHE A 14 9.84 -4.28 -14.31
C PHE A 14 9.94 -2.75 -14.34
N GLU A 15 10.86 -2.15 -13.57
CA GLU A 15 11.09 -0.71 -13.59
C GLU A 15 11.51 -0.23 -14.99
N ARG A 16 12.39 -0.96 -15.65
CA ARG A 16 12.92 -0.58 -16.96
C ARG A 16 11.94 -0.77 -18.11
N LYS A 17 11.14 -1.85 -18.10
CA LYS A 17 10.30 -2.27 -19.23
C LYS A 17 8.80 -2.25 -18.95
N GLY A 18 8.39 -2.08 -17.70
CA GLY A 18 7.04 -2.36 -17.21
C GLY A 18 6.80 -3.85 -17.02
N TYR A 19 5.84 -4.18 -16.13
CA TYR A 19 5.52 -5.57 -15.81
C TYR A 19 5.06 -6.37 -17.04
N ALA A 20 4.16 -5.81 -17.86
CA ALA A 20 3.56 -6.50 -19.01
C ALA A 20 4.61 -6.95 -20.01
N SER A 21 5.58 -6.06 -20.35
CA SER A 21 6.61 -6.30 -21.38
C SER A 21 7.81 -7.09 -20.88
N THR A 22 7.96 -7.30 -19.58
CA THR A 22 9.10 -8.03 -19.02
C THR A 22 8.94 -9.54 -19.21
N THR A 23 10.01 -10.16 -19.71
CA THR A 23 10.14 -11.61 -19.89
C THR A 23 10.97 -12.25 -18.78
N ILE A 24 10.93 -13.60 -18.68
CA ILE A 24 11.82 -14.32 -17.74
C ILE A 24 13.29 -14.13 -18.13
N ASP A 25 13.60 -14.00 -19.42
CA ASP A 25 14.97 -13.75 -19.88
C ASP A 25 15.50 -12.39 -19.39
N ASP A 26 14.65 -11.37 -19.36
CA ASP A 26 15.01 -10.09 -18.78
C ASP A 26 15.32 -10.21 -17.27
N ILE A 27 14.48 -10.95 -16.55
CA ILE A 27 14.64 -11.16 -15.11
C ILE A 27 15.94 -11.89 -14.79
N VAL A 28 16.23 -12.99 -15.50
CA VAL A 28 17.45 -13.76 -15.23
C VAL A 28 18.71 -13.02 -15.64
N ALA A 29 18.66 -12.19 -16.69
CA ALA A 29 19.74 -11.32 -17.08
C ALA A 29 20.08 -10.32 -15.96
N GLU A 30 19.07 -9.60 -15.42
CA GLU A 30 19.27 -8.65 -14.31
C GLU A 30 19.74 -9.38 -13.02
N ALA A 31 19.24 -10.58 -12.75
CA ALA A 31 19.61 -11.37 -11.58
C ALA A 31 20.98 -12.06 -11.73
N ASN A 32 21.62 -11.99 -12.89
CA ASN A 32 22.79 -12.80 -13.26
C ASN A 32 22.56 -14.28 -12.89
N ALA A 33 21.47 -14.85 -13.41
CA ALA A 33 21.03 -16.21 -13.16
C ALA A 33 20.67 -16.93 -14.47
N SER A 34 20.41 -18.23 -14.43
CA SER A 34 19.90 -18.98 -15.58
C SER A 34 18.37 -19.15 -15.51
N ARG A 35 17.74 -19.42 -16.68
CA ARG A 35 16.31 -19.82 -16.71
C ARG A 35 16.03 -21.04 -15.82
N ALA A 36 16.94 -22.02 -15.82
CA ALA A 36 16.81 -23.18 -14.95
C ALA A 36 16.77 -22.78 -13.47
N THR A 37 17.65 -21.85 -13.08
CA THR A 37 17.66 -21.30 -11.71
C THR A 37 16.38 -20.56 -11.39
N PHE A 38 15.81 -19.81 -12.34
CA PHE A 38 14.52 -19.14 -12.13
C PHE A 38 13.43 -20.17 -11.85
N TYR A 39 13.29 -21.19 -12.68
CA TYR A 39 12.23 -22.20 -12.55
C TYR A 39 12.37 -23.12 -11.33
N LEU A 40 13.55 -23.17 -10.68
CA LEU A 40 13.72 -23.80 -9.38
C LEU A 40 13.04 -23.00 -8.24
N HIS A 41 12.80 -21.69 -8.43
CA HIS A 41 12.31 -20.80 -7.38
C HIS A 41 10.92 -20.23 -7.68
N PHE A 42 10.56 -20.06 -8.95
CA PHE A 42 9.33 -19.43 -9.40
C PHE A 42 8.81 -20.08 -10.69
N LYS A 43 7.50 -20.28 -10.79
CA LYS A 43 6.86 -20.82 -11.99
C LYS A 43 6.63 -19.77 -13.06
N SER A 44 6.49 -18.50 -12.66
CA SER A 44 6.19 -17.38 -13.55
C SER A 44 6.61 -16.04 -12.93
N LYS A 45 6.60 -14.97 -13.73
CA LYS A 45 6.78 -13.60 -13.20
C LYS A 45 5.63 -13.18 -12.28
N ALA A 46 4.43 -13.73 -12.47
CA ALA A 46 3.29 -13.51 -11.59
C ALA A 46 3.58 -14.03 -10.17
N GLU A 47 4.19 -15.20 -10.04
CA GLU A 47 4.58 -15.74 -8.73
C GLU A 47 5.63 -14.86 -8.02
N VAL A 48 6.54 -14.23 -8.77
CA VAL A 48 7.44 -13.21 -8.20
C VAL A 48 6.64 -12.03 -7.66
N MET A 49 5.66 -11.53 -8.43
CA MET A 49 4.82 -10.40 -8.00
C MET A 49 3.92 -10.76 -6.81
N LEU A 50 3.43 -11.98 -6.69
CA LEU A 50 2.70 -12.43 -5.49
C LEU A 50 3.56 -12.25 -4.24
N VAL A 51 4.81 -12.70 -4.27
CA VAL A 51 5.74 -12.54 -3.14
C VAL A 51 6.02 -11.08 -2.81
N VAL A 52 6.20 -10.24 -3.83
CA VAL A 52 6.39 -8.79 -3.65
C VAL A 52 5.15 -8.16 -3.02
N THR A 53 3.95 -8.48 -3.56
CA THR A 53 2.67 -7.95 -3.06
C THR A 53 2.40 -8.34 -1.62
N GLU A 54 2.63 -9.61 -1.26
CA GLU A 54 2.50 -10.10 0.13
C GLU A 54 3.48 -9.40 1.08
N THR A 55 4.71 -9.20 0.63
CA THR A 55 5.76 -8.57 1.45
C THR A 55 5.44 -7.10 1.72
N LEU A 56 5.06 -6.35 0.69
CA LEU A 56 4.64 -4.95 0.81
C LEU A 56 3.37 -4.83 1.65
N GLY A 57 2.36 -5.66 1.39
CA GLY A 57 1.10 -5.64 2.12
C GLY A 57 1.29 -5.88 3.62
N ARG A 58 2.15 -6.84 4.00
CA ARG A 58 2.51 -7.10 5.39
C ARG A 58 3.21 -5.91 6.02
N ARG A 59 4.18 -5.31 5.32
CA ARG A 59 4.91 -4.14 5.81
C ARG A 59 3.99 -2.95 6.04
N TRP A 60 3.06 -2.70 5.13
CA TRP A 60 2.08 -1.62 5.31
C TRP A 60 1.15 -1.89 6.49
N ARG A 61 0.63 -3.10 6.62
CA ARG A 61 -0.21 -3.46 7.78
C ARG A 61 0.53 -3.21 9.11
N GLU A 62 1.82 -3.56 9.19
CA GLU A 62 2.65 -3.26 10.36
C GLU A 62 2.70 -1.76 10.66
N LEU A 63 2.89 -0.90 9.65
CA LEU A 63 2.89 0.56 9.81
C LEU A 63 1.54 1.09 10.33
N TYR A 64 0.42 0.51 9.89
CA TYR A 64 -0.89 0.87 10.42
C TYR A 64 -1.11 0.36 11.84
N VAL A 65 -0.62 -0.84 12.17
CA VAL A 65 -0.63 -1.35 13.55
C VAL A 65 0.17 -0.43 14.46
N GLU A 66 1.36 0.00 14.06
CA GLU A 66 2.19 0.95 14.79
C GLU A 66 1.45 2.29 15.01
N LEU A 67 0.88 2.87 13.95
CA LEU A 67 0.09 4.10 14.02
C LEU A 67 -1.05 3.98 15.03
N THR A 68 -1.72 2.83 15.05
CA THR A 68 -2.94 2.62 15.81
C THR A 68 -2.73 1.96 17.17
N SER A 69 -1.48 1.67 17.56
CA SER A 69 -1.14 1.02 18.84
C SER A 69 -1.35 1.92 20.07
N GLY A 70 -1.35 3.25 19.88
CA GLY A 70 -1.58 4.24 20.92
C GLY A 70 -3.05 4.64 21.09
N GLY A 71 -3.25 5.80 21.70
CA GLY A 71 -4.55 6.48 21.77
C GLY A 71 -4.91 7.24 20.51
N ARG A 72 -5.85 8.20 20.65
CA ARG A 72 -6.22 9.10 19.54
C ARG A 72 -4.99 9.82 18.98
N LEU A 73 -4.94 9.91 17.66
CA LEU A 73 -3.81 10.50 16.96
C LEU A 73 -3.78 12.02 17.16
N SER A 74 -2.62 12.54 17.57
CA SER A 74 -2.34 13.95 17.49
C SER A 74 -1.95 14.34 16.06
N ARG A 75 -2.10 15.63 15.71
CA ARG A 75 -1.67 16.17 14.41
C ARG A 75 -0.19 15.87 14.12
N ALA A 76 0.68 16.05 15.12
CA ALA A 76 2.11 15.83 14.96
C ALA A 76 2.45 14.35 14.68
N GLN A 77 1.82 13.42 15.41
CA GLN A 77 2.00 11.97 15.17
C GLN A 77 1.53 11.57 13.77
N LEU A 78 0.34 12.04 13.37
CA LEU A 78 -0.20 11.73 12.05
C LEU A 78 0.66 12.33 10.93
N HIS A 79 1.10 13.59 11.10
CA HIS A 79 1.99 14.23 10.12
C HIS A 79 3.31 13.45 9.95
N ALA A 80 3.97 13.08 11.04
CA ALA A 80 5.21 12.31 10.99
C ALA A 80 5.02 10.94 10.35
N TRP A 81 3.90 10.28 10.64
CA TRP A 81 3.58 8.99 10.03
C TRP A 81 3.29 9.11 8.53
N LEU A 82 2.52 10.12 8.12
CA LEU A 82 2.23 10.38 6.70
C LEU A 82 3.50 10.72 5.92
N ASP A 83 4.41 11.50 6.50
CA ASP A 83 5.71 11.79 5.87
C ASP A 83 6.54 10.50 5.70
N GLY A 84 6.52 9.60 6.69
CA GLY A 84 7.10 8.26 6.58
C GLY A 84 6.44 7.40 5.49
N MET A 85 5.12 7.53 5.29
CA MET A 85 4.43 6.86 4.18
C MET A 85 4.84 7.40 2.81
N VAL A 86 5.02 8.73 2.68
CA VAL A 86 5.58 9.34 1.46
C VAL A 86 6.96 8.75 1.16
N GLN A 87 7.85 8.73 2.15
CA GLN A 87 9.19 8.14 2.02
C GLN A 87 9.13 6.65 1.60
N ASN A 88 8.17 5.91 2.14
CA ASN A 88 7.97 4.50 1.80
C ASN A 88 7.52 4.34 0.34
N TYR A 89 6.61 5.20 -0.15
CA TYR A 89 6.18 5.21 -1.55
C TYR A 89 7.32 5.59 -2.50
N GLU A 90 8.15 6.58 -2.14
CA GLU A 90 9.33 6.96 -2.91
C GLU A 90 10.31 5.80 -3.04
N THR A 91 10.61 5.14 -1.92
CA THR A 91 11.55 4.01 -1.87
C THR A 91 11.06 2.78 -2.66
N ASN A 92 9.74 2.54 -2.67
CA ASN A 92 9.15 1.37 -3.32
C ASN A 92 8.45 1.69 -4.64
N ARG A 93 8.71 2.85 -5.23
CA ARG A 93 8.02 3.36 -6.43
C ARG A 93 7.92 2.33 -7.55
N ALA A 94 9.04 1.72 -7.92
CA ALA A 94 9.11 0.72 -8.99
C ALA A 94 8.27 -0.53 -8.67
N SER A 95 8.35 -1.01 -7.42
CA SER A 95 7.56 -2.17 -6.96
C SER A 95 6.06 -1.87 -6.98
N LEU A 96 5.66 -0.65 -6.59
CA LEU A 96 4.28 -0.21 -6.57
C LEU A 96 3.70 -0.09 -7.98
N ASP A 97 4.45 0.49 -8.91
CA ASP A 97 4.04 0.59 -10.32
C ASP A 97 3.91 -0.79 -10.96
N ALA A 98 4.89 -1.68 -10.73
CA ALA A 98 4.84 -3.06 -11.22
C ALA A 98 3.66 -3.84 -10.61
N MET A 99 3.36 -3.64 -9.33
CA MET A 99 2.24 -4.27 -8.65
C MET A 99 0.89 -3.81 -9.23
N ASP A 100 0.73 -2.52 -9.52
CA ASP A 100 -0.48 -2.00 -10.16
C ASP A 100 -0.69 -2.60 -11.56
N GLN A 101 0.38 -2.66 -12.37
CA GLN A 101 0.33 -3.27 -13.69
C GLN A 101 0.01 -4.78 -13.61
N ALA A 102 0.67 -5.48 -12.67
CA ALA A 102 0.44 -6.90 -12.48
C ALA A 102 -0.99 -7.19 -11.99
N ALA A 103 -1.53 -6.42 -11.04
CA ALA A 103 -2.89 -6.59 -10.54
C ALA A 103 -3.97 -6.35 -11.62
N ALA A 104 -3.67 -5.58 -12.66
CA ALA A 104 -4.58 -5.38 -13.79
C ALA A 104 -4.64 -6.58 -14.76
N ILE A 105 -3.65 -7.49 -14.71
CA ILE A 105 -3.47 -8.59 -15.67
C ILE A 105 -3.60 -9.95 -14.99
N GLU A 106 -3.09 -10.07 -13.77
CA GLU A 106 -2.99 -11.32 -13.00
C GLU A 106 -4.04 -11.33 -11.87
N PRO A 107 -5.11 -12.12 -11.99
CA PRO A 107 -6.18 -12.17 -10.98
C PRO A 107 -5.69 -12.55 -9.58
N GLU A 108 -4.67 -13.41 -9.48
CA GLU A 108 -4.11 -13.83 -8.20
C GLU A 108 -3.41 -12.66 -7.48
N VAL A 109 -2.70 -11.80 -8.20
CA VAL A 109 -2.04 -10.61 -7.64
C VAL A 109 -3.10 -9.62 -7.15
N ALA A 110 -4.16 -9.41 -7.93
CA ALA A 110 -5.30 -8.58 -7.53
C ALA A 110 -5.98 -9.11 -6.26
N ALA A 111 -6.18 -10.43 -6.15
CA ALA A 111 -6.79 -11.08 -4.99
C ALA A 111 -5.94 -10.90 -3.72
N VAL A 112 -4.63 -11.11 -3.80
CA VAL A 112 -3.69 -10.92 -2.68
C VAL A 112 -3.66 -9.46 -2.24
N ARG A 113 -3.62 -8.52 -3.20
CA ARG A 113 -3.67 -7.08 -2.88
C ARG A 113 -4.97 -6.71 -2.16
N LEU A 114 -6.11 -7.18 -2.65
CA LEU A 114 -7.41 -6.92 -2.02
C LEU A 114 -7.50 -7.53 -0.61
N ALA A 115 -6.97 -8.73 -0.40
CA ALA A 115 -6.92 -9.35 0.92
C ALA A 115 -6.11 -8.49 1.90
N SER A 116 -4.93 -8.02 1.49
CA SER A 116 -4.09 -7.13 2.31
C SER A 116 -4.79 -5.81 2.67
N ILE A 117 -5.52 -5.20 1.72
CA ILE A 117 -6.32 -3.99 1.96
C ILE A 117 -7.42 -4.28 3.01
N ARG A 118 -8.15 -5.39 2.89
CA ARG A 118 -9.20 -5.78 3.85
C ARG A 118 -8.65 -5.96 5.27
N GLU A 119 -7.49 -6.59 5.40
CA GLU A 119 -6.82 -6.76 6.69
C GLU A 119 -6.40 -5.41 7.30
N THR A 120 -5.89 -4.50 6.49
CA THR A 120 -5.51 -3.16 6.94
C THR A 120 -6.73 -2.34 7.36
N ILE A 121 -7.85 -2.43 6.60
CA ILE A 121 -9.12 -1.79 6.98
C ILE A 121 -9.59 -2.33 8.34
N ALA A 122 -9.51 -3.64 8.59
CA ALA A 122 -9.93 -4.22 9.86
C ALA A 122 -9.11 -3.68 11.04
N VAL A 123 -7.77 -3.59 10.91
CA VAL A 123 -6.88 -3.03 11.93
C VAL A 123 -7.24 -1.57 12.26
N MET A 124 -7.45 -0.75 11.22
CA MET A 124 -7.85 0.65 11.42
C MET A 124 -9.25 0.80 12.01
N ALA A 125 -10.20 0.02 11.54
CA ALA A 125 -11.59 0.06 12.03
C ALA A 125 -11.68 -0.24 13.51
N ASP A 126 -10.95 -1.25 13.98
CA ASP A 126 -10.89 -1.59 15.42
C ASP A 126 -10.38 -0.43 16.27
N SER A 127 -9.42 0.31 15.77
CA SER A 127 -8.86 1.47 16.47
C SER A 127 -9.81 2.67 16.43
N ILE A 128 -10.47 2.92 15.30
CA ILE A 128 -11.51 3.96 15.16
C ILE A 128 -12.65 3.69 16.15
N ARG A 129 -13.13 2.45 16.25
CA ARG A 129 -14.16 2.06 17.22
C ARG A 129 -13.74 2.37 18.65
N ARG A 130 -12.52 1.95 19.03
CA ARG A 130 -12.00 2.18 20.40
C ARG A 130 -11.85 3.67 20.73
N TRP A 131 -11.46 4.50 19.74
CA TRP A 131 -11.17 5.92 19.97
C TRP A 131 -12.41 6.81 19.93
N TYR A 132 -13.37 6.49 19.07
CA TYR A 132 -14.48 7.38 18.74
C TYR A 132 -15.86 6.80 19.06
N GLY A 133 -15.94 5.51 19.38
CA GLY A 133 -17.21 4.85 19.74
C GLY A 133 -18.13 4.63 18.54
N ASP A 134 -17.58 4.58 17.33
CA ASP A 134 -18.33 4.27 16.12
C ASP A 134 -18.88 2.83 16.17
N ASP A 135 -19.98 2.57 15.48
CA ASP A 135 -20.38 1.21 15.18
C ASP A 135 -19.39 0.56 14.18
N GLU A 136 -19.53 -0.74 13.97
CA GLU A 136 -18.58 -1.50 13.16
C GLU A 136 -18.56 -1.06 11.69
N ASP A 137 -19.73 -0.82 11.11
CA ASP A 137 -19.85 -0.47 9.69
C ASP A 137 -19.31 0.94 9.42
N ASP A 138 -19.67 1.92 10.28
CA ASP A 138 -19.15 3.29 10.18
C ASP A 138 -17.62 3.32 10.31
N ALA A 139 -17.07 2.57 11.26
CA ALA A 139 -15.61 2.49 11.45
C ALA A 139 -14.90 1.87 10.24
N ARG A 140 -15.48 0.81 9.66
CA ARG A 140 -14.94 0.17 8.44
C ARG A 140 -15.00 1.09 7.23
N ILE A 141 -16.09 1.80 7.04
CA ILE A 141 -16.25 2.78 5.96
C ILE A 141 -15.21 3.91 6.12
N ARG A 142 -15.05 4.46 7.33
CA ARG A 142 -14.05 5.50 7.59
C ARG A 142 -12.62 5.00 7.29
N ALA A 143 -12.28 3.81 7.77
CA ALA A 143 -10.99 3.20 7.50
C ALA A 143 -10.75 3.02 5.99
N ALA A 144 -11.74 2.50 5.27
CA ALA A 144 -11.66 2.31 3.82
C ALA A 144 -11.48 3.64 3.06
N LEU A 145 -12.20 4.70 3.45
CA LEU A 145 -12.07 6.03 2.85
C LEU A 145 -10.69 6.62 3.06
N LEU A 146 -10.13 6.51 4.27
CA LEU A 146 -8.79 7.01 4.59
C LEU A 146 -7.70 6.25 3.80
N LEU A 147 -7.81 4.93 3.74
CA LEU A 147 -6.87 4.11 2.97
C LEU A 147 -6.95 4.41 1.48
N ALA A 148 -8.15 4.43 0.92
CA ALA A 148 -8.35 4.68 -0.51
C ALA A 148 -7.88 6.08 -0.93
N GLN A 149 -8.17 7.09 -0.12
CA GLN A 149 -7.70 8.45 -0.34
C GLN A 149 -6.18 8.52 -0.38
N MET A 150 -5.52 7.96 0.65
CA MET A 150 -4.07 8.00 0.76
C MET A 150 -3.39 7.20 -0.35
N ASP A 151 -3.80 5.95 -0.56
CA ASP A 151 -3.24 5.09 -1.60
C ASP A 151 -3.33 5.77 -2.97
N ARG A 152 -4.53 6.22 -3.34
CA ARG A 152 -4.73 6.87 -4.65
C ARG A 152 -3.98 8.20 -4.78
N PHE A 153 -3.93 8.99 -3.73
CA PHE A 153 -3.20 10.26 -3.73
C PHE A 153 -1.70 10.06 -3.90
N LEU A 154 -1.10 9.17 -3.09
CA LEU A 154 0.32 8.86 -3.18
C LEU A 154 0.68 8.18 -4.50
N GLN A 155 -0.20 7.34 -5.05
CA GLN A 155 -0.03 6.75 -6.37
C GLN A 155 0.04 7.82 -7.46
N LEU A 156 -0.84 8.79 -7.47
CA LEU A 156 -0.83 9.90 -8.43
C LEU A 156 0.38 10.81 -8.24
N TRP A 157 0.71 11.13 -7.00
CA TRP A 157 1.80 12.05 -6.68
C TRP A 157 3.16 11.42 -6.90
N ILE A 158 3.45 10.32 -6.21
CA ILE A 158 4.80 9.74 -6.18
C ILE A 158 5.05 8.83 -7.38
N VAL A 159 4.10 7.93 -7.69
CA VAL A 159 4.31 6.93 -8.75
C VAL A 159 4.10 7.55 -10.13
N ARG A 160 3.03 8.33 -10.33
CA ARG A 160 2.72 8.99 -11.61
C ARG A 160 3.38 10.37 -11.78
N GLY A 161 3.99 10.91 -10.73
CA GLY A 161 4.84 12.11 -10.79
C GLY A 161 4.08 13.43 -10.85
N LEU A 162 2.85 13.53 -10.26
CA LEU A 162 2.22 14.83 -10.12
C LEU A 162 3.05 15.74 -9.23
N PRO A 163 3.27 17.02 -9.61
CA PRO A 163 4.21 17.91 -8.93
C PRO A 163 3.55 18.60 -7.73
N PHE A 164 3.58 17.95 -6.57
CA PHE A 164 3.15 18.55 -5.31
C PHE A 164 4.33 18.81 -4.39
N GLU A 165 4.26 19.91 -3.66
CA GLU A 165 5.25 20.24 -2.62
C GLU A 165 4.98 19.34 -1.40
N ARG A 166 6.04 18.70 -0.88
CA ARG A 166 5.94 17.61 0.11
C ARG A 166 5.29 18.06 1.41
N GLU A 167 5.82 19.11 2.03
CA GLU A 167 5.36 19.58 3.34
C GLU A 167 3.88 19.99 3.29
N ARG A 168 3.50 20.70 2.24
CA ARG A 168 2.11 21.15 2.02
C ARG A 168 1.17 19.98 1.78
N ALA A 169 1.58 18.99 0.96
CA ALA A 169 0.76 17.82 0.67
C ALA A 169 0.53 16.95 1.91
N VAL A 170 1.59 16.71 2.70
CA VAL A 170 1.50 15.96 3.96
C VAL A 170 0.63 16.69 4.99
N ALA A 171 0.78 18.01 5.13
CA ALA A 171 -0.04 18.80 6.05
C ALA A 171 -1.53 18.73 5.68
N MET A 172 -1.87 18.89 4.39
CA MET A 172 -3.26 18.80 3.92
C MET A 172 -3.84 17.41 4.13
N LEU A 173 -3.06 16.35 3.88
CA LEU A 173 -3.49 14.98 4.14
C LEU A 173 -3.77 14.75 5.63
N ALA A 174 -2.90 15.25 6.50
CA ALA A 174 -3.08 15.15 7.94
C ALA A 174 -4.36 15.87 8.41
N ASP A 175 -4.64 17.05 7.90
CA ASP A 175 -5.86 17.79 8.22
C ASP A 175 -7.13 17.06 7.76
N GLN A 176 -7.11 16.49 6.57
CA GLN A 176 -8.23 15.70 6.07
C GLN A 176 -8.46 14.43 6.92
N TRP A 177 -7.40 13.71 7.27
CA TRP A 177 -7.49 12.53 8.12
C TRP A 177 -8.05 12.86 9.49
N LEU A 178 -7.56 13.94 10.13
CA LEU A 178 -8.09 14.39 11.42
C LEU A 178 -9.55 14.79 11.33
N SER A 179 -9.97 15.43 10.23
CA SER A 179 -11.38 15.79 10.00
C SER A 179 -12.27 14.54 9.88
N VAL A 180 -11.81 13.51 9.15
CA VAL A 180 -12.55 12.24 9.02
C VAL A 180 -12.57 11.48 10.35
N LEU A 181 -11.47 11.53 11.11
CA LEU A 181 -11.34 10.87 12.42
C LEU A 181 -12.01 11.66 13.55
N ALA A 182 -12.41 12.93 13.36
CA ALA A 182 -13.09 13.69 14.39
C ALA A 182 -14.40 13.02 14.81
N PRO A 183 -14.77 13.05 16.13
CA PRO A 183 -16.04 12.52 16.59
C PRO A 183 -17.17 13.21 15.82
N ARG A 184 -18.00 12.46 15.14
CA ARG A 184 -19.26 13.00 14.63
C ARG A 184 -20.14 13.31 15.83
N GLY A 185 -20.47 14.58 16.04
CA GLY A 185 -21.58 14.92 16.93
C GLY A 185 -22.75 14.01 16.55
N ARG A 186 -23.40 13.38 17.55
CA ARG A 186 -24.54 12.47 17.36
C ARG A 186 -25.64 13.20 16.57
N SER A 187 -25.53 13.23 15.26
CA SER A 187 -26.63 13.56 14.38
C SER A 187 -27.56 12.36 14.40
N ARG A 188 -28.55 12.41 15.30
CA ARG A 188 -29.70 11.53 15.21
C ARG A 188 -30.40 11.86 13.88
N LEU A 189 -30.10 11.10 12.84
CA LEU A 189 -31.05 10.95 11.76
C LEU A 189 -32.26 10.27 12.36
N ARG A 190 -33.24 11.10 12.82
CA ARG A 190 -34.59 10.63 13.13
C ARG A 190 -35.16 10.15 11.80
N THR A 191 -35.19 8.85 11.59
CA THR A 191 -36.08 8.22 10.62
C THR A 191 -37.50 8.61 11.01
N SER A 192 -38.13 9.45 10.20
CA SER A 192 -39.59 9.66 10.16
C SER A 192 -40.19 8.62 9.26
#